data_ba2eaabed48ed5162b75520e7a8d071d
#
_entry.id   ba2eaabed48ed5162b75520e7a8d071d
#
_cell.length_a   1.000
_cell.length_b   1.000
_cell.length_c   1.000
_cell.angle_alpha   90.00
_cell.angle_beta   90.00
_cell.angle_gamma   90.00
#
_symmetry.space_group_name_H-M   'P 1'
#
loop_
_entity.id
_entity.type
_entity.pdbx_description
1 polymer ?
#
loop_
_entity_poly.entity_id
_entity_poly.type
_entity_poly.pdbx_seq_one_letter_code
_entity_poly.pdbx_strand_id
1 'polypeptide(L)'
;MPNTDDMRWFKTNFQTKLEAGLQGTPYTVDFMTALACQETGEVWPILRKTDLSLDRILELCVGDTLDSPRRSVDAFPNNKGDLVAHHPRGQEIFALARQALVDMAHFVKEYRGVASDEHPNKFCHGFGIFQFDIQHCKTDPDYFLQKRYANFDECLKKAIGELEPARKQIGLPSTLTDHEQAFVAIAYNIGPGRFRLSRGLQQGFAQKDKHGKVIGPFYGEQFFNFMQQSKTVKGDGAATTTTPPATTAQVFKVTASVLNLRSQSQIDPNNPKANIQAKLPNGQRVTAVTGQPVNGFLEVETSFEGRELRGFASAQFLTPV
;
A
#
# COMPACT_ATOMS: atom_id res chain seq x y z
N MET A 1 6.07 6.71 -15.84
CA MET A 1 5.55 7.67 -14.82
C MET A 1 4.03 7.65 -14.85
N PRO A 2 3.35 7.80 -13.69
CA PRO A 2 1.89 7.88 -13.60
C PRO A 2 1.33 9.01 -14.45
N ASN A 3 0.15 8.80 -15.01
CA ASN A 3 -0.61 9.78 -15.77
C ASN A 3 -1.96 10.08 -15.06
N THR A 4 -2.78 10.92 -15.67
CA THR A 4 -4.08 11.31 -15.11
C THR A 4 -5.06 10.13 -14.93
N ASP A 5 -4.98 9.09 -15.77
CA ASP A 5 -5.82 7.88 -15.62
C ASP A 5 -5.35 7.02 -14.46
N ASP A 6 -4.05 7.00 -14.20
CA ASP A 6 -3.50 6.35 -13.01
C ASP A 6 -3.97 7.08 -11.74
N MET A 7 -3.89 8.42 -11.72
CA MET A 7 -4.36 9.24 -10.59
C MET A 7 -5.88 9.08 -10.37
N ARG A 8 -6.66 8.99 -11.46
CA ARG A 8 -8.10 8.73 -11.39
C ARG A 8 -8.37 7.38 -10.72
N TRP A 9 -7.69 6.33 -11.18
CA TRP A 9 -7.80 5.01 -10.57
C TRP A 9 -7.45 5.03 -9.07
N PHE A 10 -6.37 5.70 -8.69
CA PHE A 10 -5.97 5.82 -7.29
C PHE A 10 -7.05 6.51 -6.45
N LYS A 11 -7.55 7.65 -6.91
CA LYS A 11 -8.64 8.36 -6.23
C LYS A 11 -9.93 7.54 -6.17
N THR A 12 -10.31 6.88 -7.25
CA THR A 12 -11.50 6.01 -7.30
C THR A 12 -11.45 4.95 -6.21
N ASN A 13 -10.29 4.35 -5.96
CA ASN A 13 -10.15 3.28 -4.98
C ASN A 13 -9.90 3.76 -3.54
N PHE A 14 -9.29 4.94 -3.35
CA PHE A 14 -8.77 5.33 -2.05
C PHE A 14 -9.27 6.68 -1.52
N GLN A 15 -9.99 7.49 -2.29
CA GLN A 15 -10.39 8.85 -1.86
C GLN A 15 -11.13 8.85 -0.54
N THR A 16 -12.15 8.01 -0.36
CA THR A 16 -12.93 7.94 0.88
C THR A 16 -12.07 7.58 2.09
N LYS A 17 -11.14 6.63 1.93
CA LYS A 17 -10.19 6.24 2.98
C LYS A 17 -9.21 7.37 3.29
N LEU A 18 -8.74 8.08 2.27
CA LEU A 18 -7.89 9.25 2.43
C LEU A 18 -8.63 10.37 3.18
N GLU A 19 -9.85 10.72 2.76
CA GLU A 19 -10.65 11.76 3.42
C GLU A 19 -10.88 11.45 4.89
N ALA A 20 -11.13 10.18 5.24
CA ALA A 20 -11.28 9.76 6.63
C ALA A 20 -9.96 9.81 7.41
N GLY A 21 -8.87 9.25 6.83
CA GLY A 21 -7.59 9.13 7.51
C GLY A 21 -6.80 10.44 7.64
N LEU A 22 -7.09 11.43 6.79
CA LEU A 22 -6.44 12.74 6.78
C LEU A 22 -7.11 13.78 7.70
N GLN A 23 -8.24 13.46 8.33
CA GLN A 23 -8.92 14.38 9.24
C GLN A 23 -7.98 14.86 10.35
N GLY A 24 -7.94 16.18 10.54
CA GLY A 24 -7.05 16.79 11.54
C GLY A 24 -5.59 16.93 11.13
N THR A 25 -5.24 16.53 9.89
CA THR A 25 -3.91 16.75 9.29
C THR A 25 -3.96 17.90 8.27
N PRO A 26 -2.82 18.50 7.89
CA PRO A 26 -2.76 19.51 6.84
C PRO A 26 -2.71 18.93 5.43
N TYR A 27 -2.75 17.62 5.27
CA TYR A 27 -2.58 16.95 3.97
C TYR A 27 -3.92 16.78 3.26
N THR A 28 -3.86 16.79 1.93
CA THR A 28 -5.02 16.64 1.07
C THR A 28 -5.00 15.29 0.33
N VAL A 29 -6.14 14.90 -0.24
CA VAL A 29 -6.22 13.74 -1.16
C VAL A 29 -5.22 13.91 -2.30
N ASP A 30 -5.06 15.13 -2.81
CA ASP A 30 -4.12 15.43 -3.91
C ASP A 30 -2.66 15.26 -3.49
N PHE A 31 -2.32 15.65 -2.26
CA PHE A 31 -1.00 15.41 -1.68
C PHE A 31 -0.69 13.90 -1.61
N MET A 32 -1.60 13.10 -1.07
CA MET A 32 -1.37 11.66 -0.93
C MET A 32 -1.38 10.93 -2.28
N THR A 33 -2.18 11.40 -3.24
CA THR A 33 -2.14 10.91 -4.62
C THR A 33 -0.77 11.20 -5.25
N ALA A 34 -0.25 12.42 -5.08
CA ALA A 34 1.08 12.79 -5.56
C ALA A 34 2.18 11.97 -4.87
N LEU A 35 2.04 11.70 -3.57
CA LEU A 35 3.00 10.89 -2.82
C LEU A 35 3.02 9.44 -3.35
N ALA A 36 1.86 8.83 -3.56
CA ALA A 36 1.78 7.50 -4.18
C ALA A 36 2.36 7.46 -5.60
N CYS A 37 2.16 8.53 -6.39
CA CYS A 37 2.75 8.67 -7.72
C CYS A 37 4.28 8.82 -7.66
N GLN A 38 4.80 9.50 -6.64
CA GLN A 38 6.22 9.74 -6.48
C GLN A 38 6.96 8.51 -5.94
N GLU A 39 6.39 7.84 -4.94
CA GLU A 39 7.05 6.74 -4.22
C GLU A 39 6.97 5.40 -4.96
N THR A 40 5.82 5.07 -5.54
CA THR A 40 5.58 3.77 -6.21
C THR A 40 4.98 3.91 -7.61
N GLY A 41 5.12 5.08 -8.22
CA GLY A 41 4.57 5.38 -9.55
C GLY A 41 5.17 4.58 -10.70
N GLU A 42 6.22 3.81 -10.47
CA GLU A 42 6.78 2.86 -11.44
C GLU A 42 6.18 1.45 -11.28
N VAL A 43 5.47 1.19 -10.20
CA VAL A 43 4.96 -0.14 -9.83
C VAL A 43 3.44 -0.23 -10.00
N TRP A 44 2.65 0.47 -9.16
CA TRP A 44 1.19 0.29 -9.16
C TRP A 44 0.48 0.68 -10.46
N PRO A 45 0.96 1.64 -11.30
CA PRO A 45 0.33 1.91 -12.59
C PRO A 45 0.46 0.75 -13.59
N ILE A 46 1.44 -0.12 -13.41
CA ILE A 46 1.60 -1.35 -14.18
C ILE A 46 0.63 -2.40 -13.61
N LEU A 47 0.67 -2.60 -12.30
CA LEU A 47 -0.12 -3.62 -11.61
C LEU A 47 -1.63 -3.41 -11.78
N ARG A 48 -2.13 -2.17 -11.72
CA ARG A 48 -3.56 -1.86 -11.89
C ARG A 48 -4.15 -2.25 -13.27
N LYS A 49 -3.29 -2.53 -14.25
CA LYS A 49 -3.69 -2.96 -15.61
C LYS A 49 -3.73 -4.48 -15.75
N THR A 50 -3.48 -5.19 -14.67
CA THR A 50 -3.56 -6.65 -14.58
C THR A 50 -4.86 -7.07 -13.89
N ASP A 51 -5.14 -8.38 -13.88
CA ASP A 51 -6.32 -8.95 -13.20
C ASP A 51 -6.09 -9.16 -11.69
N LEU A 52 -5.11 -8.48 -11.09
CA LEU A 52 -4.81 -8.59 -9.67
C LEU A 52 -5.88 -7.89 -8.83
N SER A 53 -6.18 -8.47 -7.66
CA SER A 53 -7.01 -7.80 -6.67
C SER A 53 -6.31 -6.56 -6.11
N LEU A 54 -7.09 -5.61 -5.59
CA LEU A 54 -6.56 -4.39 -5.00
C LEU A 54 -5.56 -4.68 -3.86
N ASP A 55 -5.86 -5.65 -2.99
CA ASP A 55 -4.98 -6.06 -1.90
C ASP A 55 -3.65 -6.62 -2.44
N ARG A 56 -3.70 -7.40 -3.53
CA ARG A 56 -2.47 -7.92 -4.14
C ARG A 56 -1.66 -6.82 -4.83
N ILE A 57 -2.30 -5.83 -5.43
CA ILE A 57 -1.63 -4.64 -5.97
C ILE A 57 -0.89 -3.91 -4.84
N LEU A 58 -1.56 -3.67 -3.71
CA LEU A 58 -0.95 -3.01 -2.56
C LEU A 58 0.21 -3.82 -1.97
N GLU A 59 0.07 -5.14 -1.87
CA GLU A 59 1.13 -6.03 -1.40
C GLU A 59 2.38 -5.99 -2.28
N LEU A 60 2.20 -5.81 -3.59
CA LEU A 60 3.29 -5.71 -4.56
C LEU A 60 3.86 -4.29 -4.71
N CYS A 61 3.29 -3.29 -4.03
CA CYS A 61 3.85 -1.94 -3.97
C CYS A 61 5.07 -1.92 -3.04
N VAL A 62 6.18 -2.43 -3.52
CA VAL A 62 7.48 -2.45 -2.84
C VAL A 62 8.54 -1.90 -3.78
N GLY A 63 9.64 -1.40 -3.26
CA GLY A 63 10.68 -0.82 -4.10
C GLY A 63 11.94 -0.47 -3.32
N ASP A 64 12.72 0.45 -3.88
CA ASP A 64 13.98 0.92 -3.32
C ASP A 64 14.91 -0.25 -2.93
N THR A 65 15.46 -0.93 -3.94
CA THR A 65 16.28 -2.12 -3.73
C THR A 65 17.68 -1.80 -3.26
N LEU A 66 18.12 -2.44 -2.19
CA LEU A 66 19.44 -2.24 -1.64
C LEU A 66 20.22 -3.56 -1.51
N ASP A 67 21.49 -3.48 -1.80
CA ASP A 67 22.56 -4.39 -1.40
C ASP A 67 23.88 -3.63 -1.58
N SER A 68 24.23 -2.83 -0.58
CA SER A 68 25.47 -2.05 -0.61
C SER A 68 26.57 -2.80 0.14
N PRO A 69 27.70 -3.09 -0.51
CA PRO A 69 28.84 -3.72 0.18
C PRO A 69 29.53 -2.77 1.19
N ARG A 70 29.26 -1.47 1.09
CA ARG A 70 29.81 -0.45 1.99
C ARG A 70 28.70 0.16 2.83
N ARG A 71 28.88 0.22 4.14
CA ARG A 71 27.95 0.88 5.02
C ARG A 71 27.86 2.37 4.68
N SER A 72 26.68 2.84 4.34
CA SER A 72 26.33 4.26 4.34
C SER A 72 26.05 4.65 5.79
N VAL A 73 26.55 5.80 6.23
CA VAL A 73 26.41 6.25 7.64
C VAL A 73 24.96 6.40 8.06
N ASP A 74 24.07 6.62 7.11
CA ASP A 74 22.68 7.04 7.36
C ASP A 74 21.62 5.97 7.03
N ALA A 75 22.02 4.81 6.51
CA ALA A 75 21.07 3.76 6.13
C ALA A 75 21.16 2.54 7.03
N PHE A 76 20.03 1.99 7.39
CA PHE A 76 19.91 0.67 8.01
C PHE A 76 18.65 -0.01 7.44
N PRO A 77 18.78 -1.28 7.04
CA PRO A 77 20.00 -2.03 6.79
C PRO A 77 20.64 -1.63 5.45
N ASN A 78 21.97 -1.65 5.33
CA ASN A 78 22.66 -1.41 4.06
C ASN A 78 22.67 -2.65 3.16
N ASN A 79 22.65 -3.83 3.78
CA ASN A 79 22.71 -5.13 3.11
C ASN A 79 22.13 -6.21 4.01
N LYS A 80 22.01 -7.42 3.47
CA LYS A 80 21.55 -8.60 4.20
C LYS A 80 22.31 -8.84 5.51
N GLY A 81 23.65 -8.76 5.47
CA GLY A 81 24.49 -9.01 6.63
C GLY A 81 24.20 -8.03 7.77
N ASP A 82 24.01 -6.75 7.43
CA ASP A 82 23.66 -5.69 8.39
C ASP A 82 22.28 -5.99 9.04
N LEU A 83 21.27 -6.34 8.24
CA LEU A 83 19.95 -6.68 8.75
C LEU A 83 19.96 -7.90 9.67
N VAL A 84 20.65 -8.96 9.26
CA VAL A 84 20.69 -10.22 10.01
C VAL A 84 21.49 -10.07 11.31
N ALA A 85 22.59 -9.30 11.30
CA ALA A 85 23.43 -9.10 12.46
C ALA A 85 22.82 -8.17 13.52
N HIS A 86 21.98 -7.22 13.12
CA HIS A 86 21.50 -6.15 13.99
C HIS A 86 20.00 -6.22 14.34
N HIS A 87 19.31 -7.30 13.93
CA HIS A 87 17.91 -7.52 14.29
C HIS A 87 17.65 -9.00 14.62
N PRO A 88 16.99 -9.33 15.75
CA PRO A 88 16.73 -10.73 16.16
C PRO A 88 15.97 -11.56 15.11
N ARG A 89 15.07 -10.91 14.35
CA ARG A 89 14.30 -11.51 13.24
C ARG A 89 14.82 -11.10 11.87
N GLY A 90 16.07 -10.66 11.77
CA GLY A 90 16.66 -10.11 10.55
C GLY A 90 16.62 -11.09 9.37
N GLN A 91 16.81 -12.38 9.63
CA GLN A 91 16.73 -13.41 8.58
C GLN A 91 15.31 -13.57 8.02
N GLU A 92 14.27 -13.51 8.87
CA GLU A 92 12.87 -13.59 8.44
C GLU A 92 12.49 -12.35 7.63
N ILE A 93 12.89 -11.17 8.11
CA ILE A 93 12.64 -9.88 7.44
C ILE A 93 13.35 -9.85 6.09
N PHE A 94 14.61 -10.30 6.02
CA PHE A 94 15.32 -10.41 4.75
C PHE A 94 14.61 -11.35 3.77
N ALA A 95 14.19 -12.53 4.22
CA ALA A 95 13.50 -13.49 3.37
C ALA A 95 12.20 -12.90 2.80
N LEU A 96 11.41 -12.21 3.63
CA LEU A 96 10.21 -11.52 3.21
C LEU A 96 10.54 -10.41 2.18
N ALA A 97 11.52 -9.55 2.47
CA ALA A 97 11.86 -8.43 1.61
C ALA A 97 12.45 -8.88 0.26
N ARG A 98 13.21 -9.97 0.25
CA ARG A 98 13.68 -10.63 -0.96
C ARG A 98 12.52 -11.22 -1.76
N GLN A 99 11.62 -11.93 -1.12
CA GLN A 99 10.46 -12.52 -1.78
C GLN A 99 9.54 -11.45 -2.37
N ALA A 100 9.31 -10.35 -1.64
CA ALA A 100 8.53 -9.22 -2.15
C ALA A 100 9.14 -8.62 -3.42
N LEU A 101 10.47 -8.49 -3.50
CA LEU A 101 11.18 -8.06 -4.71
C LEU A 101 10.94 -9.03 -5.86
N VAL A 102 11.08 -10.32 -5.62
CA VAL A 102 10.89 -11.36 -6.66
C VAL A 102 9.44 -11.36 -7.16
N ASP A 103 8.47 -11.32 -6.26
CA ASP A 103 7.05 -11.31 -6.60
C ASP A 103 6.68 -10.08 -7.46
N MET A 104 7.13 -8.88 -7.06
CA MET A 104 6.89 -7.65 -7.81
C MET A 104 7.56 -7.69 -9.19
N ALA A 105 8.78 -8.22 -9.30
CA ALA A 105 9.53 -8.30 -10.55
C ALA A 105 8.89 -9.21 -11.61
N HIS A 106 7.98 -10.11 -11.24
CA HIS A 106 7.18 -10.86 -12.21
C HIS A 106 6.32 -9.93 -13.09
N PHE A 107 5.84 -8.83 -12.52
CA PHE A 107 4.97 -7.88 -13.19
C PHE A 107 5.75 -6.67 -13.73
N VAL A 108 6.72 -6.17 -12.98
CA VAL A 108 7.48 -4.96 -13.29
C VAL A 108 8.84 -5.34 -13.87
N LYS A 109 8.95 -5.28 -15.20
CA LYS A 109 10.10 -5.79 -15.96
C LYS A 109 11.43 -5.15 -15.57
N GLU A 110 11.40 -3.89 -15.20
CA GLU A 110 12.55 -3.08 -14.80
C GLU A 110 13.29 -3.68 -13.59
N TYR A 111 12.57 -4.42 -12.74
CA TYR A 111 13.14 -5.05 -11.55
C TYR A 111 13.64 -6.49 -11.77
N ARG A 112 13.39 -7.09 -12.95
CA ARG A 112 13.79 -8.49 -13.20
C ARG A 112 15.28 -8.75 -13.06
N GLY A 113 16.12 -7.82 -13.53
CA GLY A 113 17.57 -7.95 -13.41
C GLY A 113 18.01 -7.95 -11.93
N VAL A 114 17.51 -7.00 -11.14
CA VAL A 114 17.88 -6.90 -9.72
C VAL A 114 17.25 -7.98 -8.85
N ALA A 115 16.17 -8.60 -9.31
CA ALA A 115 15.50 -9.72 -8.64
C ALA A 115 16.08 -11.09 -9.03
N SER A 116 17.01 -11.15 -10.00
CA SER A 116 17.59 -12.40 -10.48
C SER A 116 18.46 -13.10 -9.43
N ASP A 117 18.78 -14.38 -9.69
CA ASP A 117 19.66 -15.18 -8.83
C ASP A 117 21.12 -14.69 -8.87
N GLU A 118 21.48 -13.85 -9.83
CA GLU A 118 22.79 -13.16 -9.86
C GLU A 118 22.93 -12.14 -8.73
N HIS A 119 21.80 -11.69 -8.14
CA HIS A 119 21.75 -10.74 -7.04
C HIS A 119 20.99 -11.30 -5.83
N PRO A 120 21.41 -12.44 -5.24
CA PRO A 120 20.64 -13.16 -4.22
C PRO A 120 20.45 -12.41 -2.91
N ASN A 121 21.27 -11.40 -2.66
CA ASN A 121 21.22 -10.57 -1.44
C ASN A 121 20.48 -9.26 -1.63
N LYS A 122 20.02 -8.92 -2.85
CA LYS A 122 19.19 -7.74 -3.05
C LYS A 122 17.79 -7.95 -2.50
N PHE A 123 17.24 -6.93 -1.87
CA PHE A 123 15.91 -6.93 -1.25
C PHE A 123 15.29 -5.54 -1.29
N CYS A 124 13.96 -5.45 -1.14
CA CYS A 124 13.25 -4.18 -1.07
C CYS A 124 13.48 -3.49 0.26
N HIS A 125 13.65 -2.17 0.24
CA HIS A 125 13.75 -1.29 1.38
C HIS A 125 12.44 -0.60 1.72
N GLY A 126 11.71 -0.14 0.70
CA GLY A 126 10.42 0.53 0.84
C GLY A 126 9.24 -0.43 0.69
N PHE A 127 8.25 -0.30 1.56
CA PHE A 127 7.07 -1.15 1.63
C PHE A 127 5.77 -0.37 1.64
N GLY A 128 4.81 -0.88 0.88
CA GLY A 128 3.50 -0.24 0.71
C GLY A 128 3.55 0.92 -0.26
N ILE A 129 2.37 1.40 -0.63
CA ILE A 129 2.22 2.40 -1.69
C ILE A 129 2.90 3.75 -1.39
N PHE A 130 3.21 4.02 -0.12
CA PHE A 130 3.93 5.21 0.36
C PHE A 130 5.37 4.93 0.79
N GLN A 131 5.91 3.74 0.52
CA GLN A 131 7.31 3.33 0.73
C GLN A 131 7.81 3.53 2.18
N PHE A 132 7.09 2.95 3.16
CA PHE A 132 7.58 2.91 4.53
C PHE A 132 8.86 2.08 4.62
N ASP A 133 9.94 2.67 5.13
CA ASP A 133 11.29 2.11 5.09
C ASP A 133 11.46 0.93 6.06
N ILE A 134 12.16 -0.11 5.59
CA ILE A 134 12.45 -1.34 6.35
C ILE A 134 13.28 -1.09 7.63
N GLN A 135 13.98 0.06 7.75
CA GLN A 135 14.70 0.43 8.99
C GLN A 135 13.79 0.42 10.22
N HIS A 136 12.50 0.67 10.03
CA HIS A 136 11.48 0.66 11.08
C HIS A 136 11.15 -0.76 11.60
N CYS A 137 11.73 -1.81 11.01
CA CYS A 137 11.65 -3.16 11.57
C CYS A 137 12.24 -3.25 12.99
N LYS A 138 13.13 -2.34 13.35
CA LYS A 138 13.67 -2.24 14.70
C LYS A 138 12.61 -1.97 15.77
N THR A 139 11.54 -1.30 15.41
CA THR A 139 10.46 -0.89 16.33
C THR A 139 9.13 -1.59 16.06
N ASP A 140 8.87 -1.98 14.80
CA ASP A 140 7.63 -2.64 14.39
C ASP A 140 7.93 -3.72 13.32
N PRO A 141 8.60 -4.84 13.69
CA PRO A 141 8.90 -5.91 12.74
C PRO A 141 7.64 -6.58 12.18
N ASP A 142 6.55 -6.60 12.96
CA ASP A 142 5.29 -7.23 12.55
C ASP A 142 4.55 -6.45 11.46
N TYR A 143 4.80 -5.16 11.31
CA TYR A 143 4.28 -4.40 10.16
C TYR A 143 4.72 -5.02 8.84
N PHE A 144 5.98 -5.48 8.77
CA PHE A 144 6.54 -6.12 7.58
C PHE A 144 6.16 -7.61 7.52
N LEU A 145 6.42 -8.36 8.57
CA LEU A 145 6.26 -9.82 8.58
C LEU A 145 4.82 -10.28 8.45
N GLN A 146 3.85 -9.50 8.93
CA GLN A 146 2.42 -9.74 8.75
C GLN A 146 1.86 -9.04 7.50
N LYS A 147 2.73 -8.43 6.68
CA LYS A 147 2.37 -7.71 5.45
C LYS A 147 1.32 -6.62 5.67
N ARG A 148 1.34 -5.95 6.82
CA ARG A 148 0.38 -4.88 7.14
C ARG A 148 0.49 -3.71 6.16
N TYR A 149 1.62 -3.56 5.47
CA TYR A 149 1.81 -2.59 4.39
C TYR A 149 0.90 -2.85 3.16
N ALA A 150 0.32 -4.03 3.02
CA ALA A 150 -0.69 -4.34 2.01
C ALA A 150 -2.09 -3.82 2.40
N ASN A 151 -2.30 -3.42 3.64
CA ASN A 151 -3.52 -2.75 4.07
C ASN A 151 -3.38 -1.25 3.89
N PHE A 152 -4.26 -0.63 3.10
CA PHE A 152 -4.16 0.79 2.76
C PHE A 152 -4.23 1.69 4.00
N ASP A 153 -5.12 1.40 4.94
CA ASP A 153 -5.34 2.24 6.13
C ASP A 153 -4.12 2.19 7.07
N GLU A 154 -3.51 1.00 7.23
CA GLU A 154 -2.25 0.85 7.98
C GLU A 154 -1.08 1.56 7.30
N CYS A 155 -0.99 1.45 5.97
CA CYS A 155 0.02 2.13 5.17
C CYS A 155 -0.13 3.66 5.25
N LEU A 156 -1.35 4.18 5.14
CA LEU A 156 -1.66 5.61 5.29
C LEU A 156 -1.29 6.11 6.68
N LYS A 157 -1.63 5.36 7.73
CA LYS A 157 -1.28 5.70 9.11
C LYS A 157 0.23 5.81 9.31
N LYS A 158 1.01 4.89 8.74
CA LYS A 158 2.49 4.96 8.80
C LYS A 158 3.01 6.18 8.04
N ALA A 159 2.52 6.46 6.84
CA ALA A 159 2.93 7.63 6.07
C ALA A 159 2.66 8.95 6.84
N ILE A 160 1.46 9.10 7.42
CA ILE A 160 1.13 10.29 8.24
C ILE A 160 2.05 10.36 9.47
N GLY A 161 2.35 9.21 10.09
CA GLY A 161 3.26 9.10 11.23
C GLY A 161 4.68 9.58 10.95
N GLU A 162 5.15 9.53 9.69
CA GLU A 162 6.44 10.07 9.26
C GLU A 162 6.33 11.53 8.75
N LEU A 163 5.24 11.85 8.04
CA LEU A 163 5.03 13.19 7.48
C LEU A 163 4.87 14.25 8.57
N GLU A 164 4.14 13.97 9.64
CA GLU A 164 3.90 14.94 10.72
C GLU A 164 5.17 15.31 11.51
N PRO A 165 6.02 14.39 11.96
CA PRO A 165 7.30 14.73 12.53
C PRO A 165 8.20 15.51 11.56
N ALA A 166 8.24 15.09 10.28
CA ALA A 166 9.03 15.79 9.27
C ALA A 166 8.57 17.24 9.09
N ARG A 167 7.26 17.49 8.97
CA ARG A 167 6.67 18.84 8.89
C ARG A 167 7.07 19.72 10.08
N LYS A 168 6.92 19.17 11.30
CA LYS A 168 7.27 19.90 12.54
C LYS A 168 8.76 20.22 12.61
N GLN A 169 9.61 19.27 12.23
CA GLN A 169 11.05 19.45 12.28
C GLN A 169 11.57 20.48 11.28
N ILE A 170 10.93 20.63 10.11
CA ILE A 170 11.27 21.70 9.17
C ILE A 170 10.56 23.02 9.46
N GLY A 171 9.82 23.12 10.58
CA GLY A 171 9.24 24.36 11.09
C GLY A 171 7.99 24.84 10.37
N LEU A 172 7.24 23.96 9.67
CA LEU A 172 6.04 24.35 8.94
C LEU A 172 4.77 24.30 9.81
N PRO A 173 3.82 25.24 9.57
CA PRO A 173 2.57 25.33 10.33
C PRO A 173 1.61 24.17 10.06
N SER A 174 0.48 24.14 10.79
CA SER A 174 -0.58 23.14 10.59
C SER A 174 -1.51 23.43 9.40
N THR A 175 -1.34 24.57 8.74
CA THR A 175 -2.01 24.91 7.47
C THR A 175 -0.94 25.16 6.44
N LEU A 176 -0.98 24.40 5.34
CA LEU A 176 0.09 24.39 4.35
C LEU A 176 -0.38 24.92 3.00
N THR A 177 0.42 25.77 2.38
CA THR A 177 0.33 26.07 0.96
C THR A 177 0.79 24.87 0.14
N ASP A 178 0.54 24.86 -1.16
CA ASP A 178 0.99 23.78 -2.07
C ASP A 178 2.51 23.59 -2.05
N HIS A 179 3.26 24.68 -1.99
CA HIS A 179 4.74 24.61 -1.92
C HIS A 179 5.18 24.02 -0.57
N GLU A 180 4.56 24.40 0.53
CA GLU A 180 4.87 23.84 1.83
C GLU A 180 4.51 22.36 1.93
N GLN A 181 3.42 21.92 1.30
CA GLN A 181 3.11 20.50 1.16
C GLN A 181 4.25 19.79 0.42
N ALA A 182 4.73 20.31 -0.70
CA ALA A 182 5.87 19.73 -1.41
C ALA A 182 7.16 19.73 -0.56
N PHE A 183 7.36 20.72 0.31
CA PHE A 183 8.50 20.74 1.24
C PHE A 183 8.42 19.62 2.28
N VAL A 184 7.22 19.29 2.76
CA VAL A 184 7.04 18.12 3.63
C VAL A 184 7.37 16.82 2.89
N ALA A 185 6.90 16.67 1.65
CA ALA A 185 7.23 15.49 0.84
C ALA A 185 8.74 15.36 0.57
N ILE A 186 9.44 16.49 0.32
CA ILE A 186 10.90 16.50 0.20
C ILE A 186 11.54 16.02 1.51
N ALA A 187 11.09 16.56 2.64
CA ALA A 187 11.63 16.18 3.95
C ALA A 187 11.36 14.71 4.29
N TYR A 188 10.21 14.18 3.88
CA TYR A 188 9.89 12.75 3.96
C TYR A 188 10.91 11.91 3.19
N ASN A 189 11.23 12.30 1.95
CA ASN A 189 12.15 11.56 1.07
C ASN A 189 13.61 11.60 1.52
N ILE A 190 14.15 12.80 1.83
CA ILE A 190 15.58 12.96 2.13
C ILE A 190 15.91 13.01 3.62
N GLY A 191 14.91 12.97 4.46
CA GLY A 191 15.02 13.24 5.89
C GLY A 191 15.01 14.75 6.21
N PRO A 192 14.26 15.18 7.24
CA PRO A 192 14.07 16.60 7.55
C PRO A 192 15.36 17.35 7.92
N GLY A 193 16.35 16.65 8.46
CA GLY A 193 17.69 17.24 8.75
C GLY A 193 18.47 17.69 7.52
N ARG A 194 18.15 17.13 6.34
CA ARG A 194 18.77 17.48 5.06
C ARG A 194 18.00 18.51 4.26
N PHE A 195 16.73 18.76 4.59
CA PHE A 195 15.92 19.77 3.92
C PHE A 195 16.53 21.18 4.09
N ARG A 196 16.46 21.98 3.05
CA ARG A 196 16.94 23.38 3.03
C ARG A 196 15.91 24.27 2.33
N LEU A 197 15.26 25.16 3.06
CA LEU A 197 14.24 26.05 2.54
C LEU A 197 14.75 26.90 1.36
N SER A 198 16.01 27.34 1.41
CA SER A 198 16.63 28.15 0.35
C SER A 198 16.76 27.47 -1.01
N ARG A 199 16.63 26.14 -1.06
CA ARG A 199 16.67 25.38 -2.32
C ARG A 199 15.29 25.21 -2.97
N GLY A 200 14.21 25.62 -2.30
CA GLY A 200 12.86 25.46 -2.81
C GLY A 200 12.56 24.00 -3.19
N LEU A 201 12.00 23.79 -4.38
CA LEU A 201 11.65 22.45 -4.88
C LEU A 201 12.85 21.66 -5.46
N GLN A 202 14.01 22.30 -5.65
CA GLN A 202 15.19 21.65 -6.24
C GLN A 202 15.95 20.79 -5.24
N GLN A 203 15.26 19.84 -4.62
CA GLN A 203 15.77 18.93 -3.61
C GLN A 203 15.22 17.51 -3.79
N GLY A 204 15.91 16.58 -3.15
CA GLY A 204 15.64 15.16 -3.27
C GLY A 204 16.38 14.52 -4.45
N PHE A 205 16.00 13.30 -4.76
CA PHE A 205 16.56 12.57 -5.89
C PHE A 205 16.29 13.32 -7.20
N ALA A 206 17.28 13.31 -8.08
CA ALA A 206 17.14 13.77 -9.46
C ALA A 206 17.92 12.85 -10.39
N GLN A 207 17.35 12.56 -11.55
CA GLN A 207 18.05 11.78 -12.56
C GLN A 207 19.32 12.52 -13.03
N LYS A 208 20.42 11.78 -13.10
CA LYS A 208 21.71 12.32 -13.55
C LYS A 208 22.23 11.54 -14.75
N ASP A 209 22.95 12.22 -15.63
CA ASP A 209 23.70 11.57 -16.69
C ASP A 209 24.97 10.88 -16.14
N LYS A 210 25.71 10.21 -17.04
CA LYS A 210 26.96 9.52 -16.70
C LYS A 210 28.08 10.43 -16.15
N HIS A 211 27.93 11.73 -16.27
CA HIS A 211 28.88 12.75 -15.78
C HIS A 211 28.38 13.39 -14.46
N GLY A 212 27.25 12.94 -13.91
CA GLY A 212 26.66 13.47 -12.68
C GLY A 212 25.84 14.75 -12.87
N LYS A 213 25.65 15.23 -14.11
CA LYS A 213 24.80 16.39 -14.41
C LYS A 213 23.32 15.99 -14.28
N VAL A 214 22.56 16.82 -13.58
CA VAL A 214 21.09 16.64 -13.46
C VAL A 214 20.44 16.81 -14.83
N ILE A 215 19.67 15.83 -15.27
CA ILE A 215 18.98 15.78 -16.57
C ILE A 215 17.45 15.60 -16.44
N GLY A 216 16.94 15.45 -15.23
CA GLY A 216 15.51 15.32 -14.93
C GLY A 216 15.11 16.24 -13.78
N PRO A 217 13.80 16.32 -13.48
CA PRO A 217 13.32 17.11 -12.36
C PRO A 217 13.85 16.54 -11.04
N PHE A 218 14.00 17.42 -10.06
CA PHE A 218 14.21 17.00 -8.68
C PHE A 218 12.93 16.38 -8.12
N TYR A 219 13.07 15.57 -7.09
CA TYR A 219 11.94 14.96 -6.37
C TYR A 219 10.85 15.99 -6.02
N GLY A 220 11.24 17.13 -5.44
CA GLY A 220 10.30 18.18 -5.06
C GLY A 220 9.54 18.80 -6.23
N GLU A 221 10.23 19.02 -7.36
CA GLU A 221 9.61 19.54 -8.60
C GLU A 221 8.62 18.52 -9.17
N GLN A 222 9.00 17.25 -9.21
CA GLN A 222 8.17 16.18 -9.72
C GLN A 222 6.94 15.94 -8.83
N PHE A 223 7.13 15.90 -7.50
CA PHE A 223 6.04 15.80 -6.54
C PHE A 223 5.02 16.94 -6.70
N PHE A 224 5.52 18.19 -6.78
CA PHE A 224 4.67 19.35 -6.97
C PHE A 224 3.85 19.24 -8.26
N ASN A 225 4.48 18.82 -9.36
CA ASN A 225 3.80 18.59 -10.63
C ASN A 225 2.71 17.50 -10.52
N PHE A 226 2.98 16.37 -9.86
CA PHE A 226 1.97 15.35 -9.61
C PHE A 226 0.80 15.88 -8.78
N MET A 227 1.08 16.68 -7.76
CA MET A 227 0.04 17.27 -6.93
C MET A 227 -0.84 18.25 -7.74
N GLN A 228 -0.26 19.10 -8.57
CA GLN A 228 -1.03 19.99 -9.45
C GLN A 228 -1.86 19.20 -10.48
N GLN A 229 -1.30 18.15 -11.08
CA GLN A 229 -2.04 17.27 -11.98
C GLN A 229 -3.18 16.57 -11.24
N SER A 230 -2.93 16.05 -10.05
CA SER A 230 -3.96 15.38 -9.23
C SER A 230 -5.18 16.28 -8.99
N LYS A 231 -4.98 17.58 -8.74
CA LYS A 231 -6.08 18.56 -8.55
C LYS A 231 -7.01 18.68 -9.76
N THR A 232 -6.52 18.35 -10.95
CA THR A 232 -7.36 18.38 -12.18
C THR A 232 -8.14 17.09 -12.39
N VAL A 233 -7.88 16.05 -11.58
CA VAL A 233 -8.45 14.71 -11.73
C VAL A 233 -9.45 14.43 -10.62
N LYS A 234 -10.66 14.02 -10.99
CA LYS A 234 -11.65 13.46 -10.05
C LYS A 234 -11.59 11.94 -10.14
N GLY A 235 -11.76 11.25 -9.00
CA GLY A 235 -12.03 9.82 -9.00
C GLY A 235 -13.38 9.54 -9.68
N ASP A 236 -13.47 8.44 -10.41
CA ASP A 236 -14.76 7.98 -10.95
C ASP A 236 -15.56 7.44 -9.76
N GLY A 237 -16.55 8.21 -9.31
CA GLY A 237 -17.40 7.79 -8.19
C GLY A 237 -16.87 8.19 -6.80
N ALA A 238 -16.36 9.43 -6.64
CA ALA A 238 -16.89 10.17 -5.52
C ALA A 238 -18.38 10.36 -5.84
N ALA A 239 -19.17 9.29 -5.75
CA ALA A 239 -20.60 9.41 -5.55
C ALA A 239 -20.68 10.38 -4.37
N THR A 240 -21.17 11.62 -4.67
CA THR A 240 -21.92 12.36 -3.65
C THR A 240 -22.45 11.29 -2.70
N THR A 241 -22.25 11.48 -1.41
CA THR A 241 -22.99 10.78 -0.38
C THR A 241 -24.49 11.00 -0.60
N THR A 242 -25.01 10.47 -1.66
CA THR A 242 -26.27 9.79 -1.62
C THR A 242 -25.94 8.53 -0.83
N THR A 243 -26.37 8.50 0.42
CA THR A 243 -26.77 7.26 1.11
C THR A 243 -27.03 6.25 -0.01
N PRO A 244 -26.24 5.13 -0.11
CA PRO A 244 -26.56 4.14 -1.13
C PRO A 244 -28.06 3.96 -1.00
N PRO A 245 -28.85 4.04 -2.09
CA PRO A 245 -30.24 3.61 -2.00
C PRO A 245 -30.09 2.25 -1.34
N ALA A 246 -30.68 2.08 -0.16
CA ALA A 246 -30.51 0.90 0.65
C ALA A 246 -30.53 -0.26 -0.33
N THR A 247 -29.34 -0.75 -0.69
CA THR A 247 -29.21 -1.97 -1.47
C THR A 247 -29.85 -2.92 -0.52
N THR A 248 -31.03 -3.36 -0.87
CA THR A 248 -31.79 -4.31 -0.07
C THR A 248 -30.80 -5.41 0.17
N ALA A 249 -30.26 -5.46 1.39
CA ALA A 249 -29.11 -6.28 1.75
C ALA A 249 -29.45 -7.68 1.27
N GLN A 250 -28.80 -8.13 0.20
CA GLN A 250 -29.21 -9.34 -0.50
C GLN A 250 -28.94 -10.51 0.44
N VAL A 251 -29.99 -11.11 0.93
CA VAL A 251 -29.94 -12.24 1.84
C VAL A 251 -29.84 -13.51 1.01
N PHE A 252 -28.94 -14.37 1.42
CA PHE A 252 -28.75 -15.68 0.82
C PHE A 252 -29.01 -16.77 1.86
N LYS A 253 -29.30 -17.93 1.37
CA LYS A 253 -29.47 -19.16 2.17
C LYS A 253 -28.37 -20.15 1.78
N VAL A 254 -27.73 -20.74 2.77
CA VAL A 254 -26.76 -21.82 2.57
C VAL A 254 -27.47 -23.08 2.06
N THR A 255 -26.98 -23.62 0.93
CA THR A 255 -27.53 -24.83 0.30
C THR A 255 -26.69 -26.08 0.55
N ALA A 256 -25.41 -25.93 0.89
CA ALA A 256 -24.57 -27.06 1.31
C ALA A 256 -25.01 -27.62 2.66
N SER A 257 -24.80 -28.91 2.92
CA SER A 257 -25.03 -29.50 4.23
C SER A 257 -24.25 -28.80 5.35
N VAL A 258 -23.02 -28.40 5.04
CA VAL A 258 -22.14 -27.55 5.87
C VAL A 258 -21.32 -26.66 4.95
N LEU A 259 -21.34 -25.35 5.17
CA LEU A 259 -20.54 -24.37 4.45
C LEU A 259 -19.53 -23.72 5.38
N ASN A 260 -18.26 -23.75 4.99
CA ASN A 260 -17.22 -23.08 5.76
C ASN A 260 -17.28 -21.57 5.54
N LEU A 261 -17.41 -20.81 6.62
CA LEU A 261 -17.16 -19.36 6.64
C LEU A 261 -15.67 -19.17 6.93
N ARG A 262 -14.99 -18.43 6.08
CA ARG A 262 -13.53 -18.26 6.10
C ARG A 262 -13.13 -16.82 6.37
N SER A 263 -11.95 -16.62 6.93
CA SER A 263 -11.39 -15.27 7.10
C SER A 263 -10.81 -14.68 5.81
N GLN A 264 -10.67 -15.48 4.74
CA GLN A 264 -10.11 -15.09 3.46
C GLN A 264 -10.88 -15.71 2.31
N SER A 265 -10.91 -15.02 1.14
CA SER A 265 -11.57 -15.49 -0.09
C SER A 265 -10.77 -16.54 -0.86
N GLN A 266 -10.06 -17.42 -0.15
CA GLN A 266 -9.25 -18.50 -0.73
C GLN A 266 -9.13 -19.70 0.21
N ILE A 267 -8.75 -20.83 -0.38
CA ILE A 267 -8.42 -22.06 0.35
C ILE A 267 -6.90 -22.27 0.26
N ASP A 268 -6.24 -22.34 1.40
CA ASP A 268 -4.82 -22.72 1.42
C ASP A 268 -4.70 -24.20 0.97
N PRO A 269 -4.01 -24.49 -0.15
CA PRO A 269 -3.89 -25.85 -0.66
C PRO A 269 -3.12 -26.78 0.29
N ASN A 270 -2.21 -26.22 1.11
CA ASN A 270 -1.41 -26.99 2.05
C ASN A 270 -2.12 -27.18 3.40
N ASN A 271 -3.03 -26.26 3.76
CA ASN A 271 -3.83 -26.36 4.98
C ASN A 271 -5.25 -25.84 4.75
N PRO A 272 -6.14 -26.65 4.12
CA PRO A 272 -7.49 -26.19 3.74
C PRO A 272 -8.38 -25.76 4.90
N LYS A 273 -7.96 -26.01 6.14
CA LYS A 273 -8.72 -25.65 7.36
C LYS A 273 -8.21 -24.41 8.07
N ALA A 274 -7.04 -23.88 7.70
CA ALA A 274 -6.34 -22.81 8.43
C ALA A 274 -7.15 -21.53 8.61
N ASN A 275 -8.02 -21.20 7.66
CA ASN A 275 -8.79 -19.93 7.66
C ASN A 275 -10.30 -20.14 7.89
N ILE A 276 -10.74 -21.29 8.41
CA ILE A 276 -12.15 -21.53 8.75
C ILE A 276 -12.46 -20.87 10.10
N GLN A 277 -13.41 -19.94 10.10
CA GLN A 277 -13.91 -19.26 11.30
C GLN A 277 -15.14 -19.96 11.90
N ALA A 278 -16.03 -20.45 11.03
CA ALA A 278 -17.25 -21.15 11.43
C ALA A 278 -17.70 -22.15 10.37
N LYS A 279 -18.57 -23.08 10.76
CA LYS A 279 -19.23 -24.03 9.87
C LYS A 279 -20.73 -23.76 9.88
N LEU A 280 -21.23 -23.15 8.83
CA LEU A 280 -22.62 -22.75 8.68
C LEU A 280 -23.45 -23.95 8.18
N PRO A 281 -24.55 -24.31 8.86
CA PRO A 281 -25.42 -25.41 8.44
C PRO A 281 -26.27 -25.05 7.23
N ASN A 282 -26.84 -26.05 6.58
CA ASN A 282 -27.84 -25.84 5.54
C ASN A 282 -29.00 -24.97 6.09
N GLY A 283 -29.45 -24.05 5.29
CA GLY A 283 -30.54 -23.14 5.67
C GLY A 283 -30.10 -21.88 6.41
N GLN A 284 -28.84 -21.80 6.90
CA GLN A 284 -28.34 -20.59 7.54
C GLN A 284 -28.50 -19.39 6.59
N ARG A 285 -29.07 -18.30 7.11
CA ARG A 285 -29.14 -17.04 6.36
C ARG A 285 -27.87 -16.25 6.54
N VAL A 286 -27.39 -15.70 5.44
CA VAL A 286 -26.22 -14.81 5.39
C VAL A 286 -26.58 -13.58 4.56
N THR A 287 -26.07 -12.43 4.94
CA THR A 287 -26.28 -11.18 4.24
C THR A 287 -25.03 -10.81 3.44
N ALA A 288 -25.13 -10.57 2.15
CA ALA A 288 -24.00 -10.13 1.36
C ALA A 288 -23.51 -8.75 1.81
N VAL A 289 -22.20 -8.64 2.04
CA VAL A 289 -21.51 -7.36 2.31
C VAL A 289 -21.13 -6.68 1.01
N THR A 290 -20.68 -7.48 0.03
CA THR A 290 -20.34 -7.03 -1.33
C THR A 290 -21.22 -7.75 -2.34
N GLY A 291 -21.62 -7.06 -3.43
CA GLY A 291 -22.51 -7.62 -4.43
C GLY A 291 -21.87 -8.63 -5.39
N GLN A 292 -20.53 -8.78 -5.36
CA GLN A 292 -19.79 -9.63 -6.31
C GLN A 292 -18.85 -10.60 -5.59
N PRO A 293 -18.81 -11.87 -6.02
CA PRO A 293 -17.85 -12.84 -5.48
C PRO A 293 -16.41 -12.51 -5.89
N VAL A 294 -15.49 -12.72 -4.95
CA VAL A 294 -14.03 -12.65 -5.18
C VAL A 294 -13.48 -14.09 -5.08
N ASN A 295 -12.75 -14.54 -6.09
CA ASN A 295 -12.23 -15.92 -6.16
C ASN A 295 -13.30 -17.01 -5.96
N GLY A 296 -14.55 -16.76 -6.35
CA GLY A 296 -15.67 -17.68 -6.13
C GLY A 296 -16.25 -17.63 -4.70
N PHE A 297 -15.80 -16.71 -3.85
CA PHE A 297 -16.31 -16.48 -2.49
C PHE A 297 -17.03 -15.14 -2.40
N LEU A 298 -18.19 -15.14 -1.76
CA LEU A 298 -18.93 -13.94 -1.41
C LEU A 298 -18.61 -13.54 0.03
N GLU A 299 -18.32 -12.27 0.25
CA GLU A 299 -18.19 -11.74 1.60
C GLU A 299 -19.59 -11.59 2.21
N VAL A 300 -19.78 -12.18 3.39
CA VAL A 300 -21.08 -12.25 4.04
C VAL A 300 -20.98 -11.97 5.54
N GLU A 301 -22.07 -11.47 6.09
CA GLU A 301 -22.32 -11.36 7.52
C GLU A 301 -23.44 -12.30 7.93
N THR A 302 -23.35 -12.85 9.12
CA THR A 302 -24.38 -13.74 9.69
C THR A 302 -24.32 -13.76 11.20
N SER A 303 -25.50 -13.88 11.84
CA SER A 303 -25.58 -14.21 13.25
C SER A 303 -25.65 -15.74 13.38
N PHE A 304 -24.65 -16.32 14.03
CA PHE A 304 -24.55 -17.77 14.21
C PHE A 304 -24.03 -18.11 15.62
N GLU A 305 -24.73 -19.01 16.33
CA GLU A 305 -24.41 -19.38 17.71
C GLU A 305 -24.26 -18.17 18.66
N GLY A 306 -25.12 -17.16 18.49
CA GLY A 306 -25.11 -15.94 19.31
C GLY A 306 -23.96 -14.98 19.05
N ARG A 307 -23.22 -15.16 17.96
CA ARG A 307 -22.12 -14.27 17.53
C ARG A 307 -22.40 -13.69 16.16
N GLU A 308 -22.10 -12.41 16.01
CA GLU A 308 -22.04 -11.77 14.69
C GLU A 308 -20.70 -12.14 14.04
N LEU A 309 -20.79 -12.79 12.89
CA LEU A 309 -19.64 -13.26 12.12
C LEU A 309 -19.61 -12.58 10.75
N ARG A 310 -18.43 -12.18 10.32
CA ARG A 310 -18.17 -11.69 8.98
C ARG A 310 -17.03 -12.49 8.37
N GLY A 311 -17.19 -12.89 7.10
CA GLY A 311 -16.20 -13.69 6.41
C GLY A 311 -16.61 -14.07 4.99
N PHE A 312 -15.88 -14.99 4.39
CA PHE A 312 -16.03 -15.42 3.01
C PHE A 312 -16.66 -16.79 2.93
N ALA A 313 -17.78 -16.89 2.21
CA ALA A 313 -18.52 -18.13 1.96
C ALA A 313 -18.50 -18.42 0.43
N SER A 314 -18.29 -19.68 0.03
CA SER A 314 -18.28 -20.04 -1.38
C SER A 314 -19.64 -19.75 -2.04
N ALA A 315 -19.63 -18.88 -3.05
CA ALA A 315 -20.82 -18.35 -3.69
C ALA A 315 -21.69 -19.43 -4.36
N GLN A 316 -21.07 -20.52 -4.83
CA GLN A 316 -21.79 -21.65 -5.45
C GLN A 316 -22.77 -22.37 -4.51
N PHE A 317 -22.63 -22.19 -3.19
CA PHE A 317 -23.50 -22.77 -2.17
C PHE A 317 -24.41 -21.75 -1.49
N LEU A 318 -24.61 -20.60 -2.13
CA LEU A 318 -25.48 -19.52 -1.67
C LEU A 318 -26.59 -19.29 -2.69
N THR A 319 -27.84 -19.35 -2.26
CA THR A 319 -29.00 -19.04 -3.11
C THR A 319 -29.71 -17.80 -2.56
N PRO A 320 -30.02 -16.79 -3.39
CA PRO A 320 -30.82 -15.63 -2.97
C PRO A 320 -32.15 -16.04 -2.33
N VAL A 321 -32.57 -15.28 -1.30
CA VAL A 321 -33.84 -15.51 -0.58
C VAL A 321 -34.80 -14.37 -0.82
#